data_970d5af5817d618610c38285eeb957d0
#
_entry.id   970d5af5817d618610c38285eeb957d0
#
_cell.length_a   1.000
_cell.length_b   1.000
_cell.length_c   1.000
_cell.angle_alpha   90.00
_cell.angle_beta   90.00
_cell.angle_gamma   90.00
#
_symmetry.space_group_name_H-M   'P 1'
#
loop_
_entity.id
_entity.type
_entity.pdbx_description
1 polymer ?
#
loop_
_entity_poly.entity_id
_entity_poly.type
_entity_poly.pdbx_seq_one_letter_code
_entity_poly.pdbx_strand_id
1 'polypeptide(L)'
;MGMSFGVQAAETIKVGIMHSLSGTMAISETPLKDVALMTIDEINAKGGVLGKKLEPVVVDPASNWPLFAEKARQLLSQDKVAVVFGCWTSVSRKSVLPVFEELNGLLFYPVQYEGEEMSPNVFYTGAAPNQQAIPAVEYLMSEDGGAAKRFFLLGTDYVYPRTTNKILRAFLHSKGVEDKDIEEVYTPFGHSDYQTIVAN
;
A
#
# COMPACT_ATOMS: atom_id res chain seq x y z
N MET A 1 -45.98 -28.98 -22.61
CA MET A 1 -45.21 -27.73 -22.87
C MET A 1 -44.48 -27.38 -21.59
N GLY A 2 -43.20 -27.76 -21.48
CA GLY A 2 -42.38 -27.49 -20.29
C GLY A 2 -41.72 -26.11 -20.47
N MET A 3 -42.10 -25.14 -19.65
CA MET A 3 -41.35 -23.89 -19.55
C MET A 3 -40.03 -24.13 -18.85
N SER A 4 -38.92 -24.10 -19.60
CA SER A 4 -37.58 -24.07 -19.04
C SER A 4 -37.32 -22.67 -18.48
N PHE A 5 -37.43 -22.48 -17.17
CA PHE A 5 -36.93 -21.27 -16.51
C PHE A 5 -35.42 -21.32 -16.57
N GLY A 6 -34.83 -20.59 -17.49
CA GLY A 6 -33.40 -20.34 -17.49
C GLY A 6 -33.05 -19.59 -16.21
N VAL A 7 -32.29 -20.21 -15.33
CA VAL A 7 -31.66 -19.52 -14.18
C VAL A 7 -30.65 -18.57 -14.76
N GLN A 8 -31.04 -17.30 -14.89
CA GLN A 8 -30.10 -16.23 -15.22
C GLN A 8 -29.14 -16.10 -14.04
N ALA A 9 -27.84 -16.34 -14.28
CA ALA A 9 -26.84 -16.15 -13.26
C ALA A 9 -26.96 -14.72 -12.71
N ALA A 10 -27.07 -14.58 -11.39
CA ALA A 10 -27.15 -13.27 -10.78
C ALA A 10 -25.91 -12.48 -11.17
N GLU A 11 -26.11 -11.26 -11.71
CA GLU A 11 -24.98 -10.37 -12.04
C GLU A 11 -24.18 -10.06 -10.77
N THR A 12 -22.88 -10.24 -10.86
CA THR A 12 -21.93 -9.90 -9.78
C THR A 12 -21.19 -8.61 -10.12
N ILE A 13 -20.61 -7.98 -9.09
CA ILE A 13 -19.64 -6.88 -9.25
C ILE A 13 -18.27 -7.47 -8.93
N LYS A 14 -17.40 -7.57 -9.93
CA LYS A 14 -16.04 -8.06 -9.74
C LYS A 14 -15.18 -7.01 -9.05
N VAL A 15 -14.43 -7.45 -8.03
CA VAL A 15 -13.51 -6.63 -7.22
C VAL A 15 -12.13 -7.26 -7.26
N GLY A 16 -11.14 -6.53 -7.74
CA GLY A 16 -9.75 -6.98 -7.78
C GLY A 16 -9.09 -6.90 -6.41
N ILE A 17 -8.41 -7.96 -6.01
CA ILE A 17 -7.57 -8.02 -4.81
C ILE A 17 -6.15 -8.34 -5.26
N MET A 18 -5.24 -7.36 -5.13
CA MET A 18 -3.89 -7.45 -5.68
C MET A 18 -2.86 -7.25 -4.57
N HIS A 19 -2.47 -8.35 -3.95
CA HIS A 19 -1.47 -8.41 -2.89
C HIS A 19 -0.51 -9.57 -3.14
N SER A 20 0.79 -9.37 -2.81
CA SER A 20 1.77 -10.45 -2.90
C SER A 20 1.48 -11.56 -1.90
N LEU A 21 1.21 -12.75 -2.40
CA LEU A 21 0.94 -13.96 -1.62
C LEU A 21 2.18 -14.85 -1.55
N SER A 22 3.20 -14.51 -2.32
CA SER A 22 4.51 -15.14 -2.36
C SER A 22 5.63 -14.09 -2.43
N GLY A 23 6.88 -14.50 -2.19
CA GLY A 23 8.05 -13.62 -2.16
C GLY A 23 8.18 -12.83 -0.84
N THR A 24 9.06 -11.82 -0.86
CA THR A 24 9.51 -11.10 0.35
C THR A 24 8.38 -10.38 1.09
N MET A 25 7.36 -9.89 0.36
CA MET A 25 6.26 -9.11 0.94
C MET A 25 5.07 -9.95 1.39
N ALA A 26 5.07 -11.27 1.15
CA ALA A 26 3.94 -12.15 1.47
C ALA A 26 3.51 -12.10 2.94
N ILE A 27 4.48 -11.99 3.86
CA ILE A 27 4.21 -11.90 5.31
C ILE A 27 3.33 -10.68 5.68
N SER A 28 3.50 -9.56 4.96
CA SER A 28 2.75 -8.33 5.19
C SER A 28 1.46 -8.26 4.36
N GLU A 29 1.47 -8.81 3.15
CA GLU A 29 0.37 -8.63 2.20
C GLU A 29 -0.70 -9.71 2.27
N THR A 30 -0.38 -10.94 2.71
CA THR A 30 -1.38 -12.02 2.87
C THR A 30 -2.52 -11.62 3.83
N PRO A 31 -2.25 -11.01 5.01
CA PRO A 31 -3.32 -10.57 5.89
C PRO A 31 -4.26 -9.52 5.27
N LEU A 32 -3.73 -8.66 4.39
CA LEU A 32 -4.54 -7.65 3.69
C LEU A 32 -5.54 -8.31 2.73
N LYS A 33 -5.10 -9.33 1.99
CA LYS A 33 -5.97 -10.16 1.16
C LYS A 33 -7.06 -10.81 2.01
N ASP A 34 -6.69 -11.40 3.15
CA ASP A 34 -7.65 -12.09 4.03
C ASP A 34 -8.71 -11.13 4.59
N VAL A 35 -8.32 -9.93 5.02
CA VAL A 35 -9.25 -8.88 5.47
C VAL A 35 -10.17 -8.42 4.34
N ALA A 36 -9.65 -8.25 3.13
CA ALA A 36 -10.47 -7.88 1.98
C ALA A 36 -11.52 -8.95 1.67
N LEU A 37 -11.15 -10.22 1.67
CA LEU A 37 -12.07 -11.33 1.44
C LEU A 37 -13.12 -11.42 2.55
N MET A 38 -12.72 -11.33 3.81
CA MET A 38 -13.64 -11.30 4.96
C MET A 38 -14.66 -10.18 4.83
N THR A 39 -14.21 -8.98 4.47
CA THR A 39 -15.09 -7.82 4.27
C THR A 39 -16.08 -8.02 3.12
N ILE A 40 -15.63 -8.62 2.01
CA ILE A 40 -16.49 -8.98 0.87
C ILE A 40 -17.55 -9.98 1.31
N ASP A 41 -17.18 -10.99 2.08
CA ASP A 41 -18.12 -11.99 2.60
C ASP A 41 -19.17 -11.35 3.51
N GLU A 42 -18.78 -10.44 4.40
CA GLU A 42 -19.72 -9.71 5.26
C GLU A 42 -20.69 -8.83 4.46
N ILE A 43 -20.19 -8.11 3.44
CA ILE A 43 -21.03 -7.32 2.55
C ILE A 43 -22.01 -8.21 1.80
N ASN A 44 -21.52 -9.34 1.30
CA ASN A 44 -22.33 -10.32 0.58
C ASN A 44 -23.40 -10.97 1.49
N ALA A 45 -23.09 -11.26 2.74
CA ALA A 45 -24.08 -11.77 3.70
C ALA A 45 -25.22 -10.76 3.94
N LYS A 46 -24.93 -9.46 3.88
CA LYS A 46 -25.91 -8.38 4.02
C LYS A 46 -26.66 -8.02 2.73
N GLY A 47 -26.48 -8.76 1.64
CA GLY A 47 -27.19 -8.56 0.37
C GLY A 47 -26.34 -8.00 -0.76
N GLY A 48 -25.06 -7.69 -0.52
CA GLY A 48 -24.15 -7.15 -1.53
C GLY A 48 -24.29 -5.63 -1.71
N VAL A 49 -23.86 -5.14 -2.86
CA VAL A 49 -23.89 -3.72 -3.22
C VAL A 49 -24.89 -3.54 -4.37
N LEU A 50 -25.83 -2.61 -4.23
CA LEU A 50 -26.90 -2.38 -5.20
C LEU A 50 -27.67 -3.66 -5.60
N GLY A 51 -27.84 -4.57 -4.63
CA GLY A 51 -28.52 -5.86 -4.86
C GLY A 51 -27.68 -6.92 -5.59
N LYS A 52 -26.40 -6.64 -5.88
CA LYS A 52 -25.47 -7.56 -6.53
C LYS A 52 -24.42 -8.05 -5.53
N LYS A 53 -24.05 -9.33 -5.65
CA LYS A 53 -22.93 -9.87 -4.86
C LYS A 53 -21.59 -9.36 -5.39
N LEU A 54 -20.64 -9.13 -4.49
CA LEU A 54 -19.25 -8.87 -4.84
C LEU A 54 -18.55 -10.20 -5.15
N GLU A 55 -17.82 -10.23 -6.25
CA GLU A 55 -17.01 -11.38 -6.69
C GLU A 55 -15.53 -11.00 -6.62
N PRO A 56 -14.75 -11.53 -5.66
CA PRO A 56 -13.34 -11.23 -5.57
C PRO A 56 -12.56 -11.90 -6.69
N VAL A 57 -11.67 -11.14 -7.34
CA VAL A 57 -10.67 -11.62 -8.29
C VAL A 57 -9.29 -11.41 -7.66
N VAL A 58 -8.73 -12.48 -7.10
CA VAL A 58 -7.44 -12.42 -6.38
C VAL A 58 -6.30 -12.72 -7.33
N VAL A 59 -5.27 -11.89 -7.32
CA VAL A 59 -4.03 -12.09 -8.09
C VAL A 59 -2.82 -11.98 -7.17
N ASP A 60 -1.79 -12.78 -7.45
CA ASP A 60 -0.50 -12.76 -6.77
C ASP A 60 0.57 -12.15 -7.68
N PRO A 61 1.05 -10.94 -7.42
CA PRO A 61 2.18 -10.35 -8.12
C PRO A 61 3.54 -10.77 -7.54
N ALA A 62 3.61 -11.71 -6.62
CA ALA A 62 4.80 -12.41 -6.14
C ALA A 62 5.97 -11.49 -5.70
N SER A 63 5.67 -10.35 -5.09
CA SER A 63 6.67 -9.33 -4.69
C SER A 63 7.55 -8.84 -5.86
N ASN A 64 7.04 -8.91 -7.08
CA ASN A 64 7.73 -8.53 -8.31
C ASN A 64 7.06 -7.30 -8.92
N TRP A 65 7.75 -6.18 -8.94
CA TRP A 65 7.17 -4.89 -9.34
C TRP A 65 6.68 -4.85 -10.80
N PRO A 66 7.39 -5.36 -11.80
CA PRO A 66 6.86 -5.54 -13.15
C PRO A 66 5.59 -6.40 -13.20
N LEU A 67 5.55 -7.49 -12.42
CA LEU A 67 4.37 -8.37 -12.36
C LEU A 67 3.16 -7.67 -11.74
N PHE A 68 3.34 -6.73 -10.81
CA PHE A 68 2.24 -5.89 -10.33
C PHE A 68 1.57 -5.13 -11.49
N ALA A 69 2.34 -4.50 -12.37
CA ALA A 69 1.78 -3.78 -13.52
C ALA A 69 1.05 -4.72 -14.50
N GLU A 70 1.60 -5.91 -14.75
CA GLU A 70 0.96 -6.94 -15.57
C GLU A 70 -0.37 -7.39 -14.97
N LYS A 71 -0.40 -7.71 -13.66
CA LYS A 71 -1.62 -8.12 -12.94
C LYS A 71 -2.66 -7.01 -12.87
N ALA A 72 -2.24 -5.76 -12.71
CA ALA A 72 -3.16 -4.61 -12.79
C ALA A 72 -3.82 -4.54 -14.17
N ARG A 73 -3.05 -4.70 -15.25
CA ARG A 73 -3.57 -4.72 -16.62
C ARG A 73 -4.52 -5.90 -16.85
N GLN A 74 -4.19 -7.08 -16.32
CA GLN A 74 -5.08 -8.25 -16.36
C GLN A 74 -6.43 -7.94 -15.69
N LEU A 75 -6.41 -7.47 -14.43
CA LEU A 75 -7.62 -7.16 -13.67
C LEU A 75 -8.52 -6.14 -14.38
N LEU A 76 -7.94 -5.08 -14.94
CA LEU A 76 -8.69 -4.00 -15.58
C LEU A 76 -9.19 -4.35 -16.98
N SER A 77 -8.35 -4.99 -17.82
CA SER A 77 -8.65 -5.20 -19.22
C SER A 77 -9.27 -6.56 -19.55
N GLN A 78 -8.92 -7.62 -18.82
CA GLN A 78 -9.40 -8.99 -19.05
C GLN A 78 -10.52 -9.35 -18.08
N ASP A 79 -10.25 -9.23 -16.77
CA ASP A 79 -11.21 -9.61 -15.74
C ASP A 79 -12.35 -8.58 -15.58
N LYS A 80 -12.12 -7.34 -16.04
CA LYS A 80 -13.11 -6.24 -16.02
C LYS A 80 -13.60 -5.92 -14.60
N VAL A 81 -12.70 -5.90 -13.62
CA VAL A 81 -13.05 -5.52 -12.25
C VAL A 81 -13.48 -4.05 -12.17
N ALA A 82 -14.44 -3.75 -11.30
CA ALA A 82 -14.93 -2.39 -11.09
C ALA A 82 -13.93 -1.53 -10.31
N VAL A 83 -13.14 -2.16 -9.44
CA VAL A 83 -12.19 -1.51 -8.54
C VAL A 83 -11.14 -2.52 -8.11
N VAL A 84 -9.95 -2.02 -7.75
CA VAL A 84 -8.89 -2.84 -7.17
C VAL A 84 -8.53 -2.32 -5.77
N PHE A 85 -8.47 -3.22 -4.80
CA PHE A 85 -7.84 -3.03 -3.49
C PHE A 85 -6.49 -3.73 -3.52
N GLY A 86 -5.40 -2.99 -3.33
CA GLY A 86 -4.12 -3.63 -3.49
C GLY A 86 -2.90 -2.76 -3.31
N CYS A 87 -1.76 -3.39 -3.53
CA CYS A 87 -0.43 -2.91 -3.21
C CYS A 87 -0.19 -2.79 -1.70
N TRP A 88 1.06 -2.77 -1.31
CA TRP A 88 1.52 -2.48 0.04
C TRP A 88 2.73 -1.54 0.02
N THR A 89 3.72 -1.83 -0.81
CA THR A 89 4.88 -0.95 -0.96
C THR A 89 4.58 0.23 -1.89
N SER A 90 5.20 1.36 -1.63
CA SER A 90 5.10 2.51 -2.55
C SER A 90 5.68 2.21 -3.93
N VAL A 91 6.67 1.31 -4.02
CA VAL A 91 7.21 0.89 -5.32
C VAL A 91 6.21 0.06 -6.12
N SER A 92 5.43 -0.83 -5.48
CA SER A 92 4.36 -1.56 -6.18
C SER A 92 3.27 -0.61 -6.66
N ARG A 93 2.83 0.34 -5.82
CA ARG A 93 1.89 1.39 -6.24
C ARG A 93 2.40 2.18 -7.43
N LYS A 94 3.64 2.65 -7.40
CA LYS A 94 4.24 3.41 -8.51
C LYS A 94 4.37 2.58 -9.79
N SER A 95 4.56 1.28 -9.68
CA SER A 95 4.60 0.37 -10.84
C SER A 95 3.24 0.22 -11.51
N VAL A 96 2.15 0.25 -10.75
CA VAL A 96 0.80 0.07 -11.30
C VAL A 96 0.14 1.40 -11.70
N LEU A 97 0.57 2.52 -11.14
CA LEU A 97 -0.03 3.84 -11.37
C LEU A 97 -0.23 4.15 -12.86
N PRO A 98 0.79 4.00 -13.74
CA PRO A 98 0.60 4.28 -15.18
C PRO A 98 -0.48 3.40 -15.82
N VAL A 99 -0.64 2.15 -15.35
CA VAL A 99 -1.66 1.23 -15.88
C VAL A 99 -3.06 1.67 -15.47
N PHE A 100 -3.24 2.11 -14.21
CA PHE A 100 -4.53 2.62 -13.73
C PHE A 100 -4.92 3.91 -14.44
N GLU A 101 -3.98 4.81 -14.70
CA GLU A 101 -4.22 6.04 -15.45
C GLU A 101 -4.54 5.77 -16.92
N GLU A 102 -3.76 4.92 -17.60
CA GLU A 102 -3.96 4.54 -18.99
C GLU A 102 -5.35 3.89 -19.24
N LEU A 103 -5.76 2.98 -18.34
CA LEU A 103 -7.00 2.22 -18.47
C LEU A 103 -8.18 2.84 -17.71
N ASN A 104 -7.99 4.01 -17.14
CA ASN A 104 -8.97 4.70 -16.29
C ASN A 104 -9.57 3.77 -15.22
N GLY A 105 -8.71 2.96 -14.61
CA GLY A 105 -9.04 2.07 -13.51
C GLY A 105 -9.09 2.80 -12.18
N LEU A 106 -9.56 2.12 -11.13
CA LEU A 106 -9.65 2.67 -9.78
C LEU A 106 -8.91 1.79 -8.79
N LEU A 107 -7.92 2.38 -8.09
CA LEU A 107 -7.12 1.73 -7.05
C LEU A 107 -7.43 2.34 -5.68
N PHE A 108 -7.77 1.51 -4.71
CA PHE A 108 -7.72 1.84 -3.29
C PHE A 108 -6.42 1.29 -2.70
N TYR A 109 -5.50 2.19 -2.38
CA TYR A 109 -4.22 1.89 -1.76
C TYR A 109 -4.37 1.92 -0.23
N PRO A 110 -4.22 0.76 0.48
CA PRO A 110 -4.75 0.63 1.84
C PRO A 110 -3.80 1.05 2.96
N VAL A 111 -2.53 1.33 2.67
CA VAL A 111 -1.51 1.59 3.70
C VAL A 111 -1.00 3.03 3.66
N GLN A 112 -0.19 3.39 4.67
CA GLN A 112 0.49 4.68 4.71
C GLN A 112 1.44 4.85 3.51
N TYR A 113 1.72 6.09 3.14
CA TYR A 113 2.62 6.41 2.04
C TYR A 113 3.39 7.70 2.30
N GLU A 114 4.40 7.95 1.49
CA GLU A 114 5.29 9.10 1.62
C GLU A 114 4.68 10.44 1.25
N GLY A 115 3.44 10.47 0.76
CA GLY A 115 2.87 11.67 0.14
C GLY A 115 3.54 11.99 -1.20
N GLU A 116 3.56 13.27 -1.58
CA GLU A 116 4.20 13.78 -2.82
C GLU A 116 3.71 13.09 -4.11
N GLU A 117 2.52 12.51 -4.09
CA GLU A 117 1.88 11.85 -5.22
C GLU A 117 0.37 12.10 -5.18
N MET A 118 -0.21 12.37 -6.33
CA MET A 118 -1.64 12.54 -6.51
C MET A 118 -2.05 11.96 -7.87
N SER A 119 -3.11 11.16 -7.88
CA SER A 119 -3.69 10.65 -9.12
C SER A 119 -5.21 10.60 -8.99
N PRO A 120 -5.97 10.93 -10.04
CA PRO A 120 -7.44 10.78 -10.05
C PRO A 120 -7.87 9.32 -10.01
N ASN A 121 -6.95 8.39 -10.25
CA ASN A 121 -7.21 6.96 -10.30
C ASN A 121 -6.84 6.22 -9.01
N VAL A 122 -6.31 6.92 -7.99
CA VAL A 122 -5.87 6.30 -6.74
C VAL A 122 -6.49 6.98 -5.52
N PHE A 123 -7.14 6.20 -4.67
CA PHE A 123 -7.54 6.60 -3.33
C PHE A 123 -6.46 6.17 -2.33
N TYR A 124 -5.76 7.13 -1.75
CA TYR A 124 -4.77 6.93 -0.70
C TYR A 124 -5.50 6.91 0.65
N THR A 125 -5.72 5.73 1.20
CA THR A 125 -6.55 5.56 2.41
C THR A 125 -5.72 5.46 3.69
N GLY A 126 -4.40 5.38 3.58
CA GLY A 126 -3.47 5.39 4.71
C GLY A 126 -2.90 6.78 5.01
N ALA A 127 -2.18 6.87 6.12
CA ALA A 127 -1.61 8.13 6.60
C ALA A 127 -0.49 8.67 5.71
N ALA A 128 -0.46 9.97 5.51
CA ALA A 128 0.67 10.71 4.95
C ALA A 128 1.66 11.13 6.06
N PRO A 129 2.89 11.57 5.74
CA PRO A 129 3.91 11.88 6.75
C PRO A 129 3.50 12.91 7.80
N ASN A 130 2.68 13.90 7.44
CA ASN A 130 2.12 14.88 8.37
C ASN A 130 1.09 14.30 9.36
N GLN A 131 0.59 13.10 9.09
CA GLN A 131 -0.38 12.41 9.94
C GLN A 131 0.27 11.30 10.79
N GLN A 132 1.49 10.86 10.47
CA GLN A 132 2.17 9.77 11.15
C GLN A 132 3.63 10.09 11.48
N ALA A 133 4.51 10.24 10.49
CA ALA A 133 5.95 10.32 10.69
C ALA A 133 6.36 11.63 11.40
N ILE A 134 5.84 12.76 10.98
CA ILE A 134 6.13 14.07 11.59
C ILE A 134 5.65 14.12 13.05
N PRO A 135 4.37 13.82 13.38
CA PRO A 135 3.93 13.82 14.77
C PRO A 135 4.72 12.86 15.67
N ALA A 136 5.14 11.69 15.15
CA ALA A 136 5.95 10.76 15.91
C ALA A 136 7.32 11.35 16.26
N VAL A 137 7.99 11.98 15.31
CA VAL A 137 9.29 12.64 15.55
C VAL A 137 9.11 13.86 16.47
N GLU A 138 8.06 14.63 16.30
CA GLU A 138 7.75 15.77 17.16
C GLU A 138 7.52 15.33 18.62
N TYR A 139 6.82 14.21 18.82
CA TYR A 139 6.68 13.61 20.14
C TYR A 139 8.03 13.21 20.75
N LEU A 140 8.90 12.52 19.99
CA LEU A 140 10.24 12.15 20.47
C LEU A 140 11.12 13.36 20.86
N MET A 141 10.88 14.52 20.25
CA MET A 141 11.58 15.76 20.58
C MET A 141 11.02 16.45 21.85
N SER A 142 9.81 16.13 22.26
CA SER A 142 9.19 16.66 23.48
C SER A 142 9.83 16.08 24.75
N GLU A 143 9.60 16.73 25.90
CA GLU A 143 10.06 16.22 27.20
C GLU A 143 9.46 14.84 27.51
N ASP A 144 8.17 14.64 27.25
CA ASP A 144 7.48 13.35 27.43
C ASP A 144 8.01 12.24 26.51
N GLY A 145 8.48 12.60 25.32
CA GLY A 145 9.06 11.68 24.34
C GLY A 145 10.56 11.43 24.52
N GLY A 146 11.18 12.02 25.54
CA GLY A 146 12.60 11.82 25.86
C GLY A 146 13.55 12.92 25.36
N ALA A 147 13.02 14.04 24.87
CA ALA A 147 13.77 15.22 24.42
C ALA A 147 14.91 14.89 23.43
N ALA A 148 14.64 14.03 22.46
CA ALA A 148 15.60 13.56 21.47
C ALA A 148 16.21 14.74 20.69
N LYS A 149 17.54 14.72 20.54
CA LYS A 149 18.30 15.75 19.81
C LYS A 149 19.10 15.18 18.64
N ARG A 150 19.30 13.88 18.61
CA ARG A 150 20.01 13.15 17.55
C ARG A 150 19.08 12.09 16.96
N PHE A 151 19.11 11.95 15.65
CA PHE A 151 18.19 11.09 14.92
C PHE A 151 18.93 10.16 13.98
N PHE A 152 18.56 8.89 14.04
CA PHE A 152 19.06 7.86 13.14
C PHE A 152 17.88 7.38 12.28
N LEU A 153 17.91 7.72 10.99
CA LEU A 153 16.85 7.44 10.03
C LEU A 153 17.21 6.18 9.23
N LEU A 154 16.78 5.03 9.72
CA LEU A 154 16.99 3.74 9.05
C LEU A 154 15.81 3.39 8.16
N GLY A 155 16.07 3.00 6.92
CA GLY A 155 15.04 2.60 5.98
C GLY A 155 15.47 1.49 5.03
N THR A 156 14.50 0.79 4.47
CA THR A 156 14.74 -0.06 3.29
C THR A 156 14.98 0.82 2.07
N ASP A 157 15.87 0.40 1.17
CA ASP A 157 16.30 1.21 0.04
C ASP A 157 15.25 1.21 -1.10
N TYR A 158 14.18 2.00 -0.93
CA TYR A 158 13.20 2.29 -1.98
C TYR A 158 12.48 3.62 -1.71
N VAL A 159 11.54 3.98 -2.58
CA VAL A 159 10.93 5.32 -2.62
C VAL A 159 10.31 5.76 -1.29
N TYR A 160 9.57 4.89 -0.58
CA TYR A 160 8.87 5.28 0.65
C TYR A 160 9.83 5.75 1.75
N PRO A 161 10.85 4.98 2.20
CA PRO A 161 11.75 5.45 3.24
C PRO A 161 12.60 6.64 2.79
N ARG A 162 13.08 6.64 1.54
CA ARG A 162 13.91 7.74 1.03
C ARG A 162 13.15 9.06 1.02
N THR A 163 11.91 9.06 0.53
CA THR A 163 11.08 10.28 0.52
C THR A 163 10.64 10.67 1.93
N THR A 164 10.26 9.71 2.77
CA THR A 164 9.89 9.98 4.17
C THR A 164 11.08 10.57 4.95
N ASN A 165 12.28 10.03 4.81
CA ASN A 165 13.47 10.54 5.47
C ASN A 165 13.85 11.94 4.96
N LYS A 166 13.70 12.22 3.66
CA LYS A 166 13.85 13.58 3.11
C LYS A 166 12.89 14.57 3.79
N ILE A 167 11.63 14.18 3.97
CA ILE A 167 10.62 15.01 4.65
C ILE A 167 10.98 15.18 6.13
N LEU A 168 11.37 14.10 6.81
CA LEU A 168 11.79 14.17 8.22
C LEU A 168 13.04 15.02 8.41
N ARG A 169 14.04 14.92 7.52
CA ARG A 169 15.23 15.78 7.57
C ARG A 169 14.84 17.26 7.43
N ALA A 170 13.97 17.60 6.48
CA ALA A 170 13.47 18.96 6.31
C ALA A 170 12.70 19.45 7.56
N PHE A 171 11.89 18.59 8.16
CA PHE A 171 11.19 18.88 9.41
C PHE A 171 12.18 19.10 10.57
N LEU A 172 13.16 18.23 10.76
CA LEU A 172 14.20 18.33 11.80
C LEU A 172 15.00 19.64 11.66
N HIS A 173 15.41 20.01 10.44
CA HIS A 173 16.06 21.29 10.18
C HIS A 173 15.18 22.46 10.57
N SER A 174 13.87 22.42 10.29
CA SER A 174 12.94 23.47 10.70
C SER A 174 12.81 23.65 12.22
N LYS A 175 13.18 22.59 12.98
CA LYS A 175 13.24 22.59 14.45
C LYS A 175 14.64 22.91 14.98
N GLY A 176 15.61 23.23 14.12
CA GLY A 176 16.98 23.61 14.49
C GLY A 176 17.95 22.45 14.70
N VAL A 177 17.59 21.22 14.32
CA VAL A 177 18.51 20.08 14.32
C VAL A 177 19.48 20.20 13.15
N GLU A 178 20.77 20.10 13.42
CA GLU A 178 21.82 20.24 12.39
C GLU A 178 22.12 18.89 11.71
N ASP A 179 22.71 18.91 10.51
CA ASP A 179 23.08 17.69 9.76
C ASP A 179 23.96 16.71 10.53
N LYS A 180 24.86 17.22 11.39
CA LYS A 180 25.73 16.38 12.23
C LYS A 180 24.96 15.49 13.23
N ASP A 181 23.71 15.84 13.52
CA ASP A 181 22.82 15.15 14.46
C ASP A 181 21.74 14.31 13.73
N ILE A 182 21.86 14.15 12.40
CA ILE A 182 20.95 13.35 11.57
C ILE A 182 21.78 12.38 10.73
N GLU A 183 21.65 11.10 11.03
CA GLU A 183 22.28 10.03 10.25
C GLU A 183 21.21 9.27 9.46
N GLU A 184 21.51 8.93 8.21
CA GLU A 184 20.62 8.14 7.35
C GLU A 184 21.32 6.88 6.86
N VAL A 185 20.67 5.72 7.03
CA VAL A 185 21.17 4.45 6.52
C VAL A 185 20.05 3.73 5.77
N TYR A 186 20.39 3.11 4.66
CA TYR A 186 19.45 2.34 3.85
C TYR A 186 19.97 0.92 3.63
N THR A 187 19.06 -0.05 3.71
CA THR A 187 19.35 -1.46 3.50
C THR A 187 18.48 -2.03 2.39
N PRO A 188 18.94 -3.03 1.62
CA PRO A 188 18.10 -3.65 0.59
C PRO A 188 16.93 -4.42 1.21
N PHE A 189 15.91 -4.72 0.38
CA PHE A 189 14.86 -5.65 0.77
C PHE A 189 15.44 -7.00 1.21
N GLY A 190 14.90 -7.57 2.28
CA GLY A 190 15.35 -8.86 2.82
C GLY A 190 16.64 -8.81 3.64
N HIS A 191 17.21 -7.62 3.88
CA HIS A 191 18.33 -7.45 4.79
C HIS A 191 17.95 -7.88 6.21
N SER A 192 18.83 -8.65 6.89
CA SER A 192 18.57 -9.21 8.22
C SER A 192 19.70 -9.01 9.23
N ASP A 193 20.88 -8.54 8.79
CA ASP A 193 22.01 -8.30 9.66
C ASP A 193 22.20 -6.79 9.95
N TYR A 194 21.74 -6.36 11.10
CA TYR A 194 21.81 -4.96 11.54
C TYR A 194 22.89 -4.70 12.57
N GLN A 195 23.72 -5.71 12.94
CA GLN A 195 24.71 -5.57 14.03
C GLN A 195 25.69 -4.42 13.79
N THR A 196 26.23 -4.33 12.58
CA THR A 196 27.18 -3.24 12.25
C THR A 196 26.51 -1.86 12.26
N ILE A 197 25.24 -1.79 11.83
CA ILE A 197 24.47 -0.54 11.79
C ILE A 197 24.14 -0.05 13.21
N VAL A 198 23.86 -0.96 14.13
CA VAL A 198 23.49 -0.63 15.53
C VAL A 198 24.74 -0.34 16.38
N ALA A 199 25.89 -0.87 16.00
CA ALA A 199 27.14 -0.70 16.76
C ALA A 199 27.86 0.64 16.49
N ASN A 200 27.52 1.33 15.42
CA ASN A 200 28.06 2.64 15.05
C ASN A 200 27.20 3.77 15.64
#